data_7bea9e846851df0fca8ad3e36115d6cc
#
_entry.id   7bea9e846851df0fca8ad3e36115d6cc
#
_cell.length_a   1.000
_cell.length_b   1.000
_cell.length_c   1.000
_cell.angle_alpha   90.00
_cell.angle_beta   90.00
_cell.angle_gamma   90.00
#
_symmetry.space_group_name_H-M   'P 1'
#
loop_
_entity.id
_entity.type
_entity.pdbx_description
1 polymer ?
#
loop_
_entity_poly.entity_id
_entity_poly.type
_entity_poly.pdbx_seq_one_letter_code
_entity_poly.pdbx_strand_id
1 'polypeptide(L)'
;MILLGYPDYTKPGFDINLPCPEHKWPNMIIYNRTKSAYYPLHTGPLTLKFTLKGEEYFATKQRSYRVPPFNYLIFNEGQKYSARIQSETECETVSVFFRPAFAEEVLSSLVAEDDTILDNEHNYTEKSSQPVTFMEMIYPFDGRLMPYIYKFCLAAKTGFDDNEWLDEELYLMLKVLFEIHKQVGEEIKQIPAAKRSTKIELYKRINNAKDYIDNNYCNEIKIEDAAKAACMSNFHFLRLFKNVFGETPYQYITYKRLAKASSLIMKTEMPITEVCMEVGFQSLSSFSWLFKQKYGISPETMRRDYGSFEHKLARIKK
;
A
#
# COMPACT_ATOMS: atom_id res chain seq x y z
N MET A 1 6.20 18.91 -10.62
CA MET A 1 5.69 19.94 -9.67
C MET A 1 5.36 19.30 -8.34
N ILE A 2 5.85 19.86 -7.24
CA ILE A 2 5.61 19.36 -5.88
C ILE A 2 4.91 20.45 -5.06
N LEU A 3 3.77 20.11 -4.46
CA LEU A 3 2.95 21.05 -3.70
C LEU A 3 2.91 20.66 -2.22
N LEU A 4 3.01 21.65 -1.36
CA LEU A 4 2.74 21.55 0.07
C LEU A 4 1.30 21.98 0.34
N GLY A 5 0.43 21.02 0.63
CA GLY A 5 -1.01 21.24 0.83
C GLY A 5 -1.82 21.24 -0.47
N TYR A 6 -3.10 20.94 -0.32
CA TYR A 6 -4.02 20.98 -1.44
C TYR A 6 -4.25 22.42 -1.92
N PRO A 7 -4.30 22.69 -3.24
CA PRO A 7 -4.65 23.99 -3.74
C PRO A 7 -6.12 24.35 -3.36
N ASP A 8 -6.36 25.64 -3.14
CA ASP A 8 -7.67 26.14 -2.75
C ASP A 8 -8.59 26.20 -4.00
N TYR A 9 -9.50 25.23 -4.10
CA TYR A 9 -10.45 25.14 -5.21
C TYR A 9 -11.55 26.23 -5.20
N THR A 10 -11.66 27.02 -4.11
CA THR A 10 -12.66 28.08 -4.01
C THR A 10 -12.19 29.39 -4.64
N LYS A 11 -10.90 29.49 -5.03
CA LYS A 11 -10.36 30.69 -5.67
C LYS A 11 -10.97 30.92 -7.03
N PRO A 12 -11.33 32.18 -7.35
CA PRO A 12 -11.84 32.52 -8.69
C PRO A 12 -10.85 32.09 -9.79
N GLY A 13 -11.37 31.41 -10.82
CA GLY A 13 -10.54 30.90 -11.93
C GLY A 13 -9.86 29.56 -11.69
N PHE A 14 -10.00 28.96 -10.50
CA PHE A 14 -9.56 27.60 -10.28
C PHE A 14 -10.56 26.60 -10.85
N ASP A 15 -10.15 25.82 -11.85
CA ASP A 15 -10.94 24.71 -12.35
C ASP A 15 -10.45 23.41 -11.72
N ILE A 16 -11.28 22.78 -10.90
CA ILE A 16 -10.94 21.53 -10.21
C ILE A 16 -10.71 20.35 -11.17
N ASN A 17 -11.26 20.44 -12.38
CA ASN A 17 -11.07 19.43 -13.42
C ASN A 17 -9.91 19.76 -14.36
N LEU A 18 -9.38 20.97 -14.27
CA LEU A 18 -8.32 21.49 -15.12
C LEU A 18 -7.30 22.26 -14.27
N PRO A 19 -6.46 21.58 -13.47
CA PRO A 19 -5.37 22.28 -12.78
C PRO A 19 -4.29 22.79 -13.74
N CYS A 20 -4.35 22.42 -15.03
CA CYS A 20 -3.52 22.99 -16.09
C CYS A 20 -4.38 23.30 -17.31
N PRO A 21 -4.26 24.51 -17.91
CA PRO A 21 -4.93 24.80 -19.14
C PRO A 21 -4.47 23.88 -20.25
N GLU A 22 -5.42 23.37 -21.01
CA GLU A 22 -5.27 22.67 -22.29
C GLU A 22 -4.14 21.62 -22.35
N HIS A 23 -4.45 20.38 -22.00
CA HIS A 23 -3.75 19.14 -22.39
C HIS A 23 -2.48 18.72 -21.65
N LYS A 24 -2.04 19.37 -20.56
CA LYS A 24 -0.82 18.93 -19.88
C LYS A 24 -0.95 18.93 -18.35
N TRP A 25 -1.61 17.92 -17.80
CA TRP A 25 -1.34 17.56 -16.42
C TRP A 25 0.15 17.22 -16.30
N PRO A 26 0.96 17.95 -15.51
CA PRO A 26 2.30 17.49 -15.21
C PRO A 26 2.26 16.32 -14.27
N ASN A 27 3.32 15.55 -14.20
CA ASN A 27 3.56 14.73 -13.05
C ASN A 27 3.60 15.61 -11.79
N MET A 28 2.82 15.24 -10.78
CA MET A 28 2.64 16.11 -9.61
C MET A 28 2.53 15.30 -8.33
N ILE A 29 3.13 15.84 -7.27
CA ILE A 29 2.97 15.37 -5.90
C ILE A 29 2.28 16.45 -5.07
N ILE A 30 1.30 16.04 -4.27
CA ILE A 30 0.74 16.88 -3.21
C ILE A 30 0.99 16.16 -1.88
N TYR A 31 1.85 16.75 -1.05
CA TYR A 31 2.01 16.36 0.34
C TYR A 31 1.13 17.26 1.21
N ASN A 32 0.25 16.67 1.97
CA ASN A 32 -0.72 17.43 2.74
C ASN A 32 -0.72 17.00 4.22
N ARG A 33 -0.78 18.01 5.11
CA ARG A 33 -1.00 17.85 6.54
C ARG A 33 -2.13 18.76 6.98
N THR A 34 -3.27 18.19 7.34
CA THR A 34 -4.44 18.97 7.73
C THR A 34 -5.37 18.16 8.63
N LYS A 35 -6.21 18.85 9.39
CA LYS A 35 -7.33 18.25 10.13
C LYS A 35 -8.62 18.22 9.32
N SER A 36 -8.71 19.11 8.32
CA SER A 36 -9.91 19.24 7.50
C SER A 36 -9.55 19.63 6.08
N ALA A 37 -10.08 18.87 5.12
CA ALA A 37 -10.05 19.19 3.70
C ALA A 37 -11.30 18.60 3.04
N TYR A 38 -11.77 19.26 2.02
CA TYR A 38 -12.84 18.76 1.16
C TYR A 38 -12.57 19.14 -0.30
N TYR A 39 -12.65 18.14 -1.16
CA TYR A 39 -12.60 18.31 -2.61
C TYR A 39 -13.87 17.72 -3.21
N PRO A 40 -14.68 18.52 -3.89
CA PRO A 40 -15.92 18.06 -4.51
C PRO A 40 -15.64 17.07 -5.63
N LEU A 41 -16.70 16.48 -6.16
CA LEU A 41 -16.61 15.51 -7.24
C LEU A 41 -15.92 16.11 -8.47
N HIS A 42 -14.78 15.58 -8.84
CA HIS A 42 -13.96 16.02 -9.97
C HIS A 42 -13.41 14.82 -10.75
N THR A 43 -12.92 15.06 -11.96
CA THR A 43 -12.22 14.07 -12.76
C THR A 43 -10.73 14.30 -12.62
N GLY A 44 -9.94 13.23 -12.42
CA GLY A 44 -8.49 13.31 -12.30
C GLY A 44 -7.76 12.43 -13.32
N PRO A 45 -6.44 12.61 -13.46
CA PRO A 45 -5.57 11.67 -14.15
C PRO A 45 -5.40 10.39 -13.32
N LEU A 46 -4.59 9.45 -13.78
CA LEU A 46 -4.15 8.34 -12.95
C LEU A 46 -3.54 8.89 -11.65
N THR A 47 -4.08 8.48 -10.52
CA THR A 47 -3.72 9.06 -9.21
C THR A 47 -3.57 8.00 -8.14
N LEU A 48 -2.49 8.08 -7.35
CA LEU A 48 -2.32 7.30 -6.13
C LEU A 48 -2.53 8.20 -4.91
N LYS A 49 -3.32 7.71 -3.96
CA LYS A 49 -3.65 8.40 -2.71
C LYS A 49 -3.11 7.59 -1.54
N PHE A 50 -2.05 8.07 -0.90
CA PHE A 50 -1.41 7.43 0.25
C PHE A 50 -1.79 8.15 1.54
N THR A 51 -2.22 7.39 2.55
CA THR A 51 -2.44 7.90 3.91
C THR A 51 -1.30 7.43 4.81
N LEU A 52 -0.56 8.38 5.39
CA LEU A 52 0.56 8.12 6.29
C LEU A 52 0.13 8.20 7.77
N LYS A 53 -0.77 9.13 8.08
CA LYS A 53 -1.33 9.32 9.41
C LYS A 53 -2.77 9.81 9.31
N GLY A 54 -3.63 9.37 10.24
CA GLY A 54 -5.05 9.67 10.19
C GLY A 54 -5.79 8.87 9.13
N GLU A 55 -6.84 9.42 8.55
CA GLU A 55 -7.69 8.75 7.57
C GLU A 55 -8.16 9.74 6.51
N GLU A 56 -8.19 9.30 5.27
CA GLU A 56 -8.77 10.06 4.18
C GLU A 56 -9.96 9.30 3.59
N TYR A 57 -11.01 10.02 3.29
CA TYR A 57 -12.27 9.48 2.77
C TYR A 57 -12.46 9.90 1.32
N PHE A 58 -12.79 8.94 0.48
CA PHE A 58 -13.10 9.17 -0.94
C PHE A 58 -14.47 8.63 -1.26
N ALA A 59 -15.17 9.31 -2.17
CA ALA A 59 -16.44 8.81 -2.70
C ALA A 59 -16.46 8.91 -4.23
N THR A 60 -16.86 7.80 -4.86
CA THR A 60 -17.23 7.73 -6.28
C THR A 60 -18.75 7.63 -6.38
N LYS A 61 -19.31 7.65 -7.59
CA LYS A 61 -20.77 7.43 -7.78
C LYS A 61 -21.23 6.05 -7.25
N GLN A 62 -20.32 5.08 -7.13
CA GLN A 62 -20.66 3.68 -6.83
C GLN A 62 -20.24 3.26 -5.43
N ARG A 63 -19.20 3.85 -4.85
CA ARG A 63 -18.55 3.38 -3.62
C ARG A 63 -17.95 4.55 -2.84
N SER A 64 -17.83 4.32 -1.52
CA SER A 64 -17.03 5.15 -0.63
C SER A 64 -15.86 4.34 -0.08
N TYR A 65 -14.73 5.00 0.09
CA TYR A 65 -13.50 4.42 0.59
C TYR A 65 -13.05 5.18 1.83
N ARG A 66 -12.62 4.47 2.84
CA ARG A 66 -11.91 4.98 4.00
C ARG A 66 -10.50 4.42 3.92
N VAL A 67 -9.53 5.26 3.63
CA VAL A 67 -8.13 4.87 3.50
C VAL A 67 -7.42 5.11 4.83
N PRO A 68 -7.14 4.03 5.59
CA PRO A 68 -6.47 4.12 6.87
C PRO A 68 -4.96 4.37 6.69
N PRO A 69 -4.21 4.64 7.79
CA PRO A 69 -2.76 4.79 7.73
C PRO A 69 -2.06 3.58 7.10
N PHE A 70 -0.99 3.85 6.38
CA PHE A 70 -0.20 2.86 5.67
C PHE A 70 -0.99 2.04 4.64
N ASN A 71 -1.96 2.70 4.00
CA ASN A 71 -2.70 2.18 2.85
C ASN A 71 -2.74 3.21 1.73
N TYR A 72 -3.04 2.74 0.53
CA TYR A 72 -3.24 3.61 -0.62
C TYR A 72 -4.42 3.15 -1.48
N LEU A 73 -4.95 4.09 -2.24
CA LEU A 73 -6.02 3.89 -3.22
C LEU A 73 -5.55 4.41 -4.57
N ILE A 74 -5.92 3.71 -5.65
CA ILE A 74 -5.64 4.12 -7.03
C ILE A 74 -6.94 4.55 -7.68
N PHE A 75 -6.94 5.75 -8.28
CA PHE A 75 -7.96 6.22 -9.20
C PHE A 75 -7.39 6.19 -10.61
N ASN A 76 -8.06 5.47 -11.51
CA ASN A 76 -7.68 5.41 -12.90
C ASN A 76 -7.98 6.73 -13.62
N GLU A 77 -7.32 6.99 -14.74
CA GLU A 77 -7.55 8.17 -15.55
C GLU A 77 -9.03 8.31 -15.94
N GLY A 78 -9.56 9.52 -15.86
CA GLY A 78 -10.95 9.82 -16.16
C GLY A 78 -11.96 9.45 -15.08
N GLN A 79 -11.54 8.84 -14.00
CA GLN A 79 -12.41 8.43 -12.89
C GLN A 79 -12.84 9.65 -12.08
N LYS A 80 -14.15 9.71 -11.73
CA LYS A 80 -14.71 10.77 -10.90
C LYS A 80 -14.75 10.38 -9.43
N TYR A 81 -14.17 11.22 -8.58
CA TYR A 81 -14.18 11.04 -7.13
C TYR A 81 -14.19 12.38 -6.39
N SER A 82 -14.66 12.36 -5.15
CA SER A 82 -14.48 13.42 -4.16
C SER A 82 -13.56 12.94 -3.05
N ALA A 83 -12.88 13.88 -2.39
CA ALA A 83 -11.99 13.59 -1.26
C ALA A 83 -12.39 14.41 -0.04
N ARG A 84 -12.28 13.81 1.15
CA ARG A 84 -12.59 14.47 2.41
C ARG A 84 -11.65 13.99 3.52
N ILE A 85 -11.11 14.94 4.25
CA ILE A 85 -10.47 14.73 5.55
C ILE A 85 -11.31 15.48 6.59
N GLN A 86 -11.65 14.80 7.67
CA GLN A 86 -12.27 15.43 8.83
C GLN A 86 -11.84 14.64 10.08
N SER A 87 -10.93 15.22 10.86
CA SER A 87 -10.29 14.55 11.99
C SER A 87 -9.98 15.54 13.10
N GLU A 88 -10.02 15.08 14.35
CA GLU A 88 -9.56 15.85 15.51
C GLU A 88 -8.03 15.96 15.53
N THR A 89 -7.33 14.99 14.99
CA THR A 89 -5.87 14.95 14.87
C THR A 89 -5.43 15.24 13.45
N GLU A 90 -4.18 15.66 13.28
CA GLU A 90 -3.60 15.92 11.98
C GLU A 90 -3.54 14.65 11.13
N CYS A 91 -4.11 14.71 9.93
CA CYS A 91 -4.00 13.69 8.89
C CYS A 91 -2.83 14.05 7.96
N GLU A 92 -2.00 13.07 7.62
CA GLU A 92 -0.84 13.24 6.73
C GLU A 92 -1.01 12.35 5.52
N THR A 93 -1.02 12.94 4.33
CA THR A 93 -1.31 12.24 3.07
C THR A 93 -0.34 12.66 1.97
N VAL A 94 -0.11 11.74 1.02
CA VAL A 94 0.63 11.99 -0.21
C VAL A 94 -0.27 11.60 -1.38
N SER A 95 -0.51 12.54 -2.28
CA SER A 95 -1.20 12.29 -3.55
C SER A 95 -0.21 12.39 -4.68
N VAL A 96 -0.13 11.33 -5.50
CA VAL A 96 0.71 11.26 -6.69
C VAL A 96 -0.19 11.29 -7.91
N PHE A 97 0.03 12.24 -8.78
CA PHE A 97 -0.71 12.42 -10.02
C PHE A 97 0.24 12.20 -11.19
N PHE A 98 -0.13 11.31 -12.09
CA PHE A 98 0.65 11.03 -13.29
C PHE A 98 0.09 11.82 -14.47
N ARG A 99 0.95 12.41 -15.28
CA ARG A 99 0.53 13.00 -16.54
C ARG A 99 -0.10 11.93 -17.45
N PRO A 100 -1.02 12.33 -18.35
CA PRO A 100 -1.62 11.40 -19.31
C PRO A 100 -0.54 10.63 -20.08
N ALA A 101 -0.81 9.36 -20.37
CA ALA A 101 0.04 8.42 -21.06
C ALA A 101 1.38 8.04 -20.35
N PHE A 102 1.70 8.62 -19.17
CA PHE A 102 2.98 8.33 -18.50
C PHE A 102 3.09 6.86 -18.05
N ALA A 103 1.99 6.29 -17.56
CA ALA A 103 1.98 4.88 -17.15
C ALA A 103 2.15 3.93 -18.33
N GLU A 104 1.57 4.26 -19.49
CA GLU A 104 1.70 3.53 -20.75
C GLU A 104 3.13 3.60 -21.28
N GLU A 105 3.77 4.76 -21.21
CA GLU A 105 5.17 4.95 -21.62
C GLU A 105 6.11 4.08 -20.76
N VAL A 106 5.92 4.09 -19.44
CA VAL A 106 6.71 3.25 -18.52
C VAL A 106 6.48 1.78 -18.80
N LEU A 107 5.22 1.36 -18.98
CA LEU A 107 4.90 -0.04 -19.28
C LEU A 107 5.53 -0.50 -20.61
N SER A 108 5.47 0.35 -21.63
CA SER A 108 6.06 0.05 -22.95
C SER A 108 7.58 -0.10 -22.88
N SER A 109 8.25 0.73 -22.07
CA SER A 109 9.70 0.62 -21.87
C SER A 109 10.10 -0.68 -21.18
N LEU A 110 9.29 -1.14 -20.21
CA LEU A 110 9.53 -2.41 -19.53
C LEU A 110 9.39 -3.62 -20.46
N VAL A 111 8.39 -3.61 -21.34
CA VAL A 111 8.19 -4.67 -22.32
C VAL A 111 9.34 -4.68 -23.32
N ALA A 112 9.83 -3.53 -23.77
CA ALA A 112 10.97 -3.44 -24.68
C ALA A 112 12.29 -3.89 -24.03
N GLU A 113 12.51 -3.64 -22.73
CA GLU A 113 13.65 -4.17 -21.97
C GLU A 113 13.63 -5.71 -21.90
N ASP A 114 12.46 -6.31 -21.68
CA ASP A 114 12.30 -7.78 -21.66
C ASP A 114 12.48 -8.42 -23.06
N ASP A 115 12.03 -7.76 -24.12
CA ASP A 115 12.15 -8.26 -25.51
C ASP A 115 13.60 -8.19 -26.05
N THR A 116 14.45 -7.29 -25.53
CA THR A 116 15.88 -7.24 -25.90
C THR A 116 16.69 -8.41 -25.34
N ILE A 117 16.16 -9.15 -24.38
CA ILE A 117 16.78 -10.37 -23.82
C ILE A 117 16.39 -11.61 -24.64
N LEU A 118 15.35 -11.55 -25.45
CA LEU A 118 14.87 -12.61 -26.31
C LEU A 118 14.99 -12.16 -27.77
N ASP A 119 16.08 -12.54 -28.45
CA ASP A 119 16.28 -12.39 -29.90
C ASP A 119 15.06 -12.92 -30.70
N ASN A 120 14.05 -12.08 -30.89
CA ASN A 120 12.98 -12.31 -31.85
C ASN A 120 12.59 -10.99 -32.54
N GLU A 121 13.29 -10.65 -33.57
CA GLU A 121 12.83 -9.75 -34.66
C GLU A 121 11.57 -10.34 -35.27
N HIS A 122 10.40 -9.96 -34.92
CA HIS A 122 9.17 -9.88 -35.71
C HIS A 122 7.96 -9.82 -34.77
N ASN A 123 7.58 -8.61 -34.44
CA ASN A 123 6.18 -8.21 -34.19
C ASN A 123 6.07 -6.83 -33.51
N TYR A 124 6.78 -5.85 -34.03
CA TYR A 124 6.58 -4.44 -33.67
C TYR A 124 5.48 -3.83 -34.57
N THR A 125 4.26 -4.26 -34.39
CA THR A 125 3.09 -3.48 -34.87
C THR A 125 1.87 -3.89 -34.05
N GLU A 126 1.26 -2.91 -33.38
CA GLU A 126 -0.07 -3.01 -32.75
C GLU A 126 -0.21 -3.71 -31.38
N LYS A 127 0.68 -3.48 -30.41
CA LYS A 127 0.40 -3.85 -29.01
C LYS A 127 0.64 -2.67 -28.07
N SER A 128 -0.39 -1.93 -27.79
CA SER A 128 -0.84 -1.29 -26.56
C SER A 128 -1.46 0.10 -26.79
N SER A 129 -2.61 0.13 -27.43
CA SER A 129 -3.51 1.27 -27.38
C SER A 129 -4.54 1.16 -26.24
N GLN A 130 -4.37 0.22 -25.31
CA GLN A 130 -5.28 0.12 -24.18
C GLN A 130 -4.71 0.87 -22.98
N PRO A 131 -5.49 1.77 -22.38
CA PRO A 131 -5.05 2.53 -21.22
C PRO A 131 -4.70 1.59 -20.06
N VAL A 132 -3.63 1.92 -19.35
CA VAL A 132 -3.23 1.22 -18.13
C VAL A 132 -4.33 1.38 -17.08
N THR A 133 -4.89 0.27 -16.62
CA THR A 133 -5.95 0.29 -15.60
C THR A 133 -5.57 -0.59 -14.42
N PHE A 134 -5.68 -0.01 -13.23
CA PHE A 134 -5.49 -0.70 -11.97
C PHE A 134 -6.84 -1.08 -11.37
N MET A 135 -6.84 -2.11 -10.52
CA MET A 135 -8.03 -2.46 -9.78
C MET A 135 -8.34 -1.41 -8.72
N GLU A 136 -9.57 -0.94 -8.69
CA GLU A 136 -10.04 0.04 -7.70
C GLU A 136 -10.31 -0.66 -6.36
N MET A 137 -9.35 -0.63 -5.47
CA MET A 137 -9.44 -1.13 -4.11
C MET A 137 -8.41 -0.44 -3.21
N ILE A 138 -8.57 -0.55 -1.91
CA ILE A 138 -7.56 -0.13 -0.94
C ILE A 138 -6.46 -1.19 -0.91
N TYR A 139 -5.24 -0.75 -1.10
CA TYR A 139 -4.04 -1.58 -1.06
C TYR A 139 -3.27 -1.34 0.23
N PRO A 140 -2.79 -2.39 0.90
CA PRO A 140 -1.84 -2.22 1.98
C PRO A 140 -0.53 -1.65 1.43
N PHE A 141 0.16 -0.89 2.26
CA PHE A 141 1.42 -0.28 1.87
C PHE A 141 2.49 -1.36 1.65
N ASP A 142 3.03 -1.45 0.46
CA ASP A 142 4.18 -2.30 0.17
C ASP A 142 5.47 -1.56 0.55
N GLY A 143 6.34 -2.21 1.30
CA GLY A 143 7.62 -1.63 1.76
C GLY A 143 8.53 -1.13 0.62
N ARG A 144 8.37 -1.67 -0.59
CA ARG A 144 9.10 -1.24 -1.80
C ARG A 144 8.71 0.17 -2.26
N LEU A 145 7.51 0.66 -1.91
CA LEU A 145 7.04 2.01 -2.23
C LEU A 145 7.52 3.06 -1.21
N MET A 146 7.89 2.64 0.02
CA MET A 146 8.28 3.56 1.09
C MET A 146 9.42 4.53 0.73
N PRO A 147 10.51 4.10 0.06
CA PRO A 147 11.60 5.01 -0.30
C PRO A 147 11.13 6.20 -1.15
N TYR A 148 10.23 5.97 -2.10
CA TYR A 148 9.67 7.02 -2.96
C TYR A 148 8.80 7.98 -2.18
N ILE A 149 7.87 7.46 -1.36
CA ILE A 149 7.00 8.29 -0.54
C ILE A 149 7.81 9.15 0.44
N TYR A 150 8.86 8.58 1.04
CA TYR A 150 9.77 9.34 1.91
C TYR A 150 10.47 10.49 1.16
N LYS A 151 11.01 10.22 -0.05
CA LYS A 151 11.64 11.23 -0.91
C LYS A 151 10.66 12.34 -1.27
N PHE A 152 9.41 12.01 -1.62
CA PHE A 152 8.38 12.98 -1.95
C PHE A 152 7.99 13.86 -0.76
N CYS A 153 7.84 13.26 0.43
CA CYS A 153 7.61 14.00 1.66
C CYS A 153 8.75 14.97 1.98
N LEU A 154 10.00 14.52 1.80
CA LEU A 154 11.18 15.34 2.05
C LEU A 154 11.25 16.50 1.05
N ALA A 155 11.10 16.23 -0.24
CA ALA A 155 11.10 17.25 -1.29
C ALA A 155 10.03 18.32 -1.04
N ALA A 156 8.78 17.91 -0.70
CA ALA A 156 7.71 18.85 -0.36
C ALA A 156 8.04 19.71 0.87
N LYS A 157 8.63 19.12 1.91
CA LYS A 157 9.01 19.85 3.16
C LYS A 157 10.17 20.82 2.96
N THR A 158 11.10 20.51 2.05
CA THR A 158 12.28 21.35 1.77
C THR A 158 12.04 22.36 0.67
N GLY A 159 10.91 22.32 -0.01
CA GLY A 159 10.62 23.17 -1.17
C GLY A 159 11.46 22.77 -2.40
N PHE A 160 11.99 21.56 -2.44
CA PHE A 160 12.69 21.05 -3.61
C PHE A 160 11.68 20.72 -4.71
N ASP A 161 11.81 21.37 -5.86
CA ASP A 161 10.88 21.21 -7.01
C ASP A 161 11.71 21.13 -8.31
N ASP A 162 12.14 19.92 -8.64
CA ASP A 162 12.83 19.56 -9.86
C ASP A 162 11.96 18.57 -10.65
N ASN A 163 11.55 18.94 -11.86
CA ASN A 163 10.65 18.13 -12.66
C ASN A 163 11.33 16.91 -13.26
N GLU A 164 12.61 16.98 -13.63
CA GLU A 164 13.37 15.86 -14.20
C GLU A 164 13.56 14.79 -13.12
N TRP A 165 14.00 15.19 -11.94
CA TRP A 165 14.09 14.31 -10.79
C TRP A 165 12.76 13.67 -10.43
N LEU A 166 11.68 14.45 -10.46
CA LEU A 166 10.35 13.93 -10.14
C LEU A 166 9.89 12.90 -11.16
N ASP A 167 10.09 13.14 -12.45
CA ASP A 167 9.74 12.20 -13.51
C ASP A 167 10.53 10.88 -13.39
N GLU A 168 11.84 10.95 -13.05
CA GLU A 168 12.66 9.78 -12.79
C GLU A 168 12.16 8.97 -11.58
N GLU A 169 11.91 9.62 -10.46
CA GLU A 169 11.42 8.93 -9.25
C GLU A 169 10.02 8.31 -9.47
N LEU A 170 9.16 8.98 -10.22
CA LEU A 170 7.84 8.45 -10.57
C LEU A 170 7.93 7.30 -11.57
N TYR A 171 8.87 7.35 -12.52
CA TYR A 171 9.17 6.23 -13.42
C TYR A 171 9.57 4.99 -12.62
N LEU A 172 10.53 5.13 -11.71
CA LEU A 172 11.00 4.03 -10.86
C LEU A 172 9.88 3.50 -9.93
N MET A 173 9.09 4.40 -9.35
CA MET A 173 7.94 4.01 -8.53
C MET A 173 6.90 3.23 -9.33
N LEU A 174 6.60 3.63 -10.58
CA LEU A 174 5.66 2.91 -11.44
C LEU A 174 6.17 1.52 -11.81
N LYS A 175 7.48 1.33 -12.06
CA LYS A 175 8.06 -0.01 -12.28
C LYS A 175 7.72 -0.93 -11.09
N VAL A 176 7.97 -0.46 -9.86
CA VAL A 176 7.63 -1.22 -8.65
C VAL A 176 6.12 -1.46 -8.52
N LEU A 177 5.32 -0.45 -8.85
CA LEU A 177 3.85 -0.56 -8.80
C LEU A 177 3.35 -1.62 -9.79
N PHE A 178 3.87 -1.67 -11.01
CA PHE A 178 3.53 -2.71 -11.99
C PHE A 178 3.89 -4.12 -11.51
N GLU A 179 5.04 -4.30 -10.86
CA GLU A 179 5.40 -5.58 -10.25
C GLU A 179 4.41 -6.00 -9.16
N ILE A 180 4.04 -5.08 -8.26
CA ILE A 180 3.03 -5.32 -7.21
C ILE A 180 1.71 -5.74 -7.86
N HIS A 181 1.27 -5.03 -8.90
CA HIS A 181 -0.01 -5.30 -9.55
C HIS A 181 0.01 -6.54 -10.45
N LYS A 182 1.17 -6.93 -10.98
CA LYS A 182 1.36 -8.23 -11.64
C LYS A 182 1.12 -9.36 -10.62
N GLN A 183 1.69 -9.26 -9.43
CA GLN A 183 1.46 -10.22 -8.34
C GLN A 183 -0.03 -10.28 -7.97
N VAL A 184 -0.69 -9.14 -7.79
CA VAL A 184 -2.15 -9.06 -7.56
C VAL A 184 -2.93 -9.79 -8.69
N GLY A 185 -2.52 -9.62 -9.94
CA GLY A 185 -3.10 -10.30 -11.09
C GLY A 185 -2.98 -11.82 -11.00
N GLU A 186 -1.84 -12.34 -10.56
CA GLU A 186 -1.63 -13.77 -10.37
C GLU A 186 -2.48 -14.31 -9.20
N GLU A 187 -2.55 -13.59 -8.09
CA GLU A 187 -3.41 -13.93 -6.96
C GLU A 187 -4.89 -14.06 -7.38
N ILE A 188 -5.37 -13.13 -8.22
CA ILE A 188 -6.73 -13.18 -8.77
C ILE A 188 -6.94 -14.41 -9.67
N LYS A 189 -5.92 -14.80 -10.44
CA LYS A 189 -6.01 -16.01 -11.29
C LYS A 189 -6.24 -17.28 -10.45
N GLN A 190 -5.69 -17.35 -9.24
CA GLN A 190 -5.84 -18.49 -8.33
C GLN A 190 -7.25 -18.63 -7.76
N ILE A 191 -8.12 -17.63 -7.93
CA ILE A 191 -9.50 -17.68 -7.42
C ILE A 191 -10.33 -18.63 -8.28
N PRO A 192 -10.98 -19.67 -7.68
CA PRO A 192 -11.75 -20.66 -8.40
C PRO A 192 -13.14 -20.10 -8.78
N ALA A 193 -13.20 -19.25 -9.78
CA ALA A 193 -14.44 -18.73 -10.35
C ALA A 193 -14.33 -18.63 -11.88
N ALA A 194 -15.43 -18.90 -12.59
CA ALA A 194 -15.43 -18.90 -14.05
C ALA A 194 -15.34 -17.48 -14.65
N LYS A 195 -16.04 -16.52 -14.05
CA LYS A 195 -16.10 -15.14 -14.55
C LYS A 195 -15.04 -14.27 -13.90
N ARG A 196 -14.31 -13.49 -14.71
CA ARG A 196 -13.31 -12.52 -14.21
C ARG A 196 -13.90 -11.52 -13.21
N SER A 197 -15.10 -11.00 -13.45
CA SER A 197 -15.77 -10.08 -12.53
C SER A 197 -16.03 -10.70 -11.16
N THR A 198 -16.39 -11.99 -11.11
CA THR A 198 -16.57 -12.73 -9.85
C THR A 198 -15.22 -12.92 -9.14
N LYS A 199 -14.14 -13.23 -9.86
CA LYS A 199 -12.79 -13.32 -9.28
C LYS A 199 -12.37 -12.01 -8.63
N ILE A 200 -12.55 -10.89 -9.33
CA ILE A 200 -12.24 -9.55 -8.84
C ILE A 200 -13.06 -9.23 -7.57
N GLU A 201 -14.33 -9.53 -7.56
CA GLU A 201 -15.17 -9.28 -6.39
C GLU A 201 -14.76 -10.14 -5.19
N LEU A 202 -14.47 -11.43 -5.41
CA LEU A 202 -13.96 -12.31 -4.37
C LEU A 202 -12.58 -11.85 -3.84
N TYR A 203 -11.71 -11.38 -4.73
CA TYR A 203 -10.41 -10.81 -4.35
C TYR A 203 -10.57 -9.57 -3.45
N LYS A 204 -11.48 -8.66 -3.80
CA LYS A 204 -11.78 -7.48 -2.96
C LYS A 204 -12.28 -7.90 -1.57
N ARG A 205 -13.21 -8.87 -1.51
CA ARG A 205 -13.73 -9.36 -0.25
C ARG A 205 -12.68 -10.02 0.62
N ILE A 206 -11.81 -10.86 0.04
CA ILE A 206 -10.77 -11.53 0.81
C ILE A 206 -9.74 -10.54 1.34
N ASN A 207 -9.43 -9.46 0.60
CA ASN A 207 -8.57 -8.37 1.10
C ASN A 207 -9.23 -7.59 2.24
N ASN A 208 -10.55 -7.35 2.25
CA ASN A 208 -11.23 -6.76 3.40
C ASN A 208 -11.05 -7.60 4.67
N ALA A 209 -11.07 -8.93 4.55
CA ALA A 209 -10.77 -9.81 5.68
C ALA A 209 -9.29 -9.74 6.10
N LYS A 210 -8.38 -9.64 5.14
CA LYS A 210 -6.95 -9.47 5.42
C LYS A 210 -6.69 -8.15 6.13
N ASP A 211 -7.30 -7.05 5.69
CA ASP A 211 -7.23 -5.74 6.35
C ASP A 211 -7.82 -5.79 7.77
N TYR A 212 -8.93 -6.52 7.96
CA TYR A 212 -9.47 -6.74 9.29
C TYR A 212 -8.46 -7.45 10.20
N ILE A 213 -7.80 -8.50 9.70
CA ILE A 213 -6.74 -9.21 10.43
C ILE A 213 -5.57 -8.27 10.73
N ASP A 214 -5.10 -7.51 9.74
CA ASP A 214 -3.97 -6.59 9.88
C ASP A 214 -4.20 -5.49 10.92
N ASN A 215 -5.45 -5.08 11.13
CA ASN A 215 -5.81 -4.10 12.15
C ASN A 215 -6.08 -4.70 13.53
N ASN A 216 -6.25 -6.03 13.65
CA ASN A 216 -6.68 -6.67 14.89
C ASN A 216 -5.80 -7.83 15.37
N TYR A 217 -4.73 -8.20 14.66
CA TYR A 217 -3.96 -9.42 14.94
C TYR A 217 -3.32 -9.47 16.34
N CYS A 218 -3.06 -8.33 16.98
CA CYS A 218 -2.56 -8.28 18.37
C CYS A 218 -3.64 -8.55 19.42
N ASN A 219 -4.93 -8.42 19.05
CA ASN A 219 -6.05 -8.64 19.94
C ASN A 219 -6.54 -10.10 19.87
N GLU A 220 -7.55 -10.42 20.68
CA GLU A 220 -8.29 -11.65 20.52
C GLU A 220 -9.11 -11.57 19.23
N ILE A 221 -8.62 -12.22 18.18
CA ILE A 221 -9.27 -12.23 16.86
C ILE A 221 -10.00 -13.56 16.63
N LYS A 222 -11.27 -13.48 16.27
CA LYS A 222 -12.06 -14.63 15.84
C LYS A 222 -12.07 -14.70 14.31
N ILE A 223 -11.84 -15.88 13.79
CA ILE A 223 -11.85 -16.11 12.32
C ILE A 223 -13.22 -15.80 11.72
N GLU A 224 -14.29 -16.02 12.49
CA GLU A 224 -15.67 -15.69 12.12
C GLU A 224 -15.82 -14.18 11.80
N ASP A 225 -15.15 -13.32 12.52
CA ASP A 225 -15.25 -11.86 12.31
C ASP A 225 -14.48 -11.41 11.07
N ALA A 226 -13.33 -12.04 10.78
CA ALA A 226 -12.63 -11.87 9.51
C ALA A 226 -13.49 -12.37 8.32
N ALA A 227 -14.14 -13.52 8.45
CA ALA A 227 -15.06 -14.05 7.44
C ALA A 227 -16.26 -13.13 7.20
N LYS A 228 -16.83 -12.54 8.27
CA LYS A 228 -17.89 -11.51 8.16
C LYS A 228 -17.39 -10.26 7.43
N ALA A 229 -16.17 -9.80 7.71
CA ALA A 229 -15.58 -8.66 7.00
C ALA A 229 -15.46 -8.92 5.49
N ALA A 230 -15.24 -10.18 5.09
CA ALA A 230 -15.28 -10.60 3.69
C ALA A 230 -16.70 -10.86 3.14
N CYS A 231 -17.76 -10.78 3.95
CA CYS A 231 -19.10 -11.23 3.59
C CYS A 231 -19.10 -12.69 3.09
N MET A 232 -18.42 -13.59 3.81
CA MET A 232 -18.28 -15.01 3.45
C MET A 232 -18.62 -15.93 4.63
N SER A 233 -18.98 -17.19 4.34
CA SER A 233 -18.99 -18.24 5.35
C SER A 233 -17.55 -18.58 5.78
N ASN A 234 -17.36 -19.06 7.01
CA ASN A 234 -16.04 -19.43 7.54
C ASN A 234 -15.30 -20.43 6.63
N PHE A 235 -15.99 -21.45 6.15
CA PHE A 235 -15.41 -22.47 5.27
C PHE A 235 -14.93 -21.87 3.94
N HIS A 236 -15.75 -21.02 3.32
CA HIS A 236 -15.38 -20.35 2.06
C HIS A 236 -14.21 -19.39 2.27
N PHE A 237 -14.25 -18.62 3.35
CA PHE A 237 -13.16 -17.70 3.73
C PHE A 237 -11.83 -18.44 3.92
N LEU A 238 -11.79 -19.47 4.75
CA LEU A 238 -10.55 -20.23 5.03
C LEU A 238 -9.93 -20.81 3.75
N ARG A 239 -10.77 -21.38 2.89
CA ARG A 239 -10.32 -21.97 1.61
C ARG A 239 -9.83 -20.90 0.65
N LEU A 240 -10.58 -19.81 0.49
CA LEU A 240 -10.22 -18.74 -0.44
C LEU A 240 -8.97 -18.01 0.01
N PHE A 241 -8.84 -17.72 1.30
CA PHE A 241 -7.67 -17.07 1.87
C PHE A 241 -6.39 -17.87 1.59
N LYS A 242 -6.42 -19.18 1.85
CA LYS A 242 -5.30 -20.08 1.55
C LYS A 242 -4.98 -20.13 0.04
N ASN A 243 -6.00 -20.15 -0.82
CA ASN A 243 -5.77 -20.17 -2.26
C ASN A 243 -5.14 -18.90 -2.78
N VAL A 244 -5.54 -17.74 -2.25
CA VAL A 244 -5.06 -16.42 -2.71
C VAL A 244 -3.70 -16.10 -2.13
N PHE A 245 -3.50 -16.31 -0.82
CA PHE A 245 -2.29 -15.87 -0.12
C PHE A 245 -1.29 -17.01 0.17
N GLY A 246 -1.59 -18.25 -0.23
CA GLY A 246 -0.72 -19.41 -0.03
C GLY A 246 -0.65 -19.96 1.40
N GLU A 247 -1.23 -19.26 2.36
CA GLU A 247 -1.23 -19.62 3.78
C GLU A 247 -2.61 -19.48 4.41
N THR A 248 -2.83 -20.17 5.54
CA THR A 248 -4.12 -20.05 6.25
C THR A 248 -4.19 -18.74 7.03
N PRO A 249 -5.39 -18.21 7.35
CA PRO A 249 -5.55 -17.04 8.21
C PRO A 249 -4.85 -17.19 9.58
N TYR A 250 -4.86 -18.38 10.17
CA TYR A 250 -4.16 -18.66 11.42
C TYR A 250 -2.64 -18.54 11.29
N GLN A 251 -2.07 -19.05 10.20
CA GLN A 251 -0.64 -18.91 9.90
C GLN A 251 -0.28 -17.44 9.68
N TYR A 252 -1.10 -16.72 8.90
CA TYR A 252 -0.92 -15.30 8.64
C TYR A 252 -0.91 -14.48 9.95
N ILE A 253 -1.92 -14.65 10.81
CA ILE A 253 -1.98 -14.01 12.14
C ILE A 253 -0.74 -14.32 12.96
N THR A 254 -0.34 -15.59 13.02
CA THR A 254 0.85 -16.03 13.75
C THR A 254 2.10 -15.33 13.23
N TYR A 255 2.29 -15.27 11.91
CA TYR A 255 3.45 -14.62 11.31
C TYR A 255 3.49 -13.11 11.56
N LYS A 256 2.34 -12.42 11.53
CA LYS A 256 2.24 -11.00 11.88
C LYS A 256 2.61 -10.76 13.35
N ARG A 257 2.08 -11.57 14.26
CA ARG A 257 2.40 -11.52 15.70
C ARG A 257 3.90 -11.71 15.97
N LEU A 258 4.50 -12.72 15.35
CA LEU A 258 5.93 -13.00 15.48
C LEU A 258 6.80 -11.87 14.90
N ALA A 259 6.41 -11.28 13.78
CA ALA A 259 7.11 -10.15 13.19
C ALA A 259 7.06 -8.91 14.10
N LYS A 260 5.89 -8.61 14.69
CA LYS A 260 5.74 -7.54 15.67
C LYS A 260 6.57 -7.81 16.93
N ALA A 261 6.55 -9.05 17.43
CA ALA A 261 7.34 -9.47 18.58
C ALA A 261 8.85 -9.28 18.34
N SER A 262 9.37 -9.71 17.19
CA SER A 262 10.77 -9.50 16.80
C SER A 262 11.13 -8.00 16.84
N SER A 263 10.27 -7.12 16.29
CA SER A 263 10.49 -5.67 16.34
C SER A 263 10.50 -5.12 17.78
N LEU A 264 9.59 -5.58 18.65
CA LEU A 264 9.55 -5.14 20.05
C LEU A 264 10.78 -5.63 20.83
N ILE A 265 11.20 -6.89 20.62
CA ILE A 265 12.37 -7.49 21.25
C ILE A 265 13.65 -6.72 20.92
N MET A 266 13.79 -6.26 19.68
CA MET A 266 14.97 -5.51 19.25
C MET A 266 14.95 -4.04 19.65
N LYS A 267 13.75 -3.42 19.75
CA LYS A 267 13.62 -1.97 19.92
C LYS A 267 13.28 -1.53 21.34
N THR A 268 12.93 -2.46 22.23
CA THR A 268 12.50 -2.15 23.60
C THR A 268 13.10 -3.10 24.62
N GLU A 269 13.14 -2.67 25.87
CA GLU A 269 13.54 -3.49 27.04
C GLU A 269 12.35 -4.27 27.65
N MET A 270 11.20 -4.29 26.98
CA MET A 270 9.97 -4.96 27.46
C MET A 270 10.26 -6.45 27.74
N PRO A 271 9.93 -7.00 28.90
CA PRO A 271 10.12 -8.42 29.22
C PRO A 271 9.51 -9.33 28.14
N ILE A 272 10.14 -10.46 27.86
CA ILE A 272 9.68 -11.39 26.81
C ILE A 272 8.24 -11.89 27.09
N THR A 273 7.89 -12.03 28.36
CA THR A 273 6.54 -12.39 28.80
C THR A 273 5.51 -11.31 28.44
N GLU A 274 5.87 -10.04 28.59
CA GLU A 274 5.02 -8.92 28.22
C GLU A 274 4.93 -8.78 26.69
N VAL A 275 6.05 -8.93 25.96
CA VAL A 275 6.03 -8.97 24.48
C VAL A 275 5.08 -10.06 23.98
N CYS A 276 5.12 -11.25 24.59
CA CYS A 276 4.25 -12.37 24.24
C CYS A 276 2.76 -11.96 24.34
N MET A 277 2.38 -11.32 25.44
CA MET A 277 0.99 -10.87 25.67
C MET A 277 0.62 -9.71 24.75
N GLU A 278 1.48 -8.72 24.62
CA GLU A 278 1.28 -7.53 23.80
C GLU A 278 0.99 -7.86 22.32
N VAL A 279 1.62 -8.90 21.80
CA VAL A 279 1.40 -9.34 20.41
C VAL A 279 0.25 -10.36 20.29
N GLY A 280 -0.46 -10.66 21.37
CA GLY A 280 -1.68 -11.46 21.35
C GLY A 280 -1.49 -12.97 21.54
N PHE A 281 -0.33 -13.46 21.98
CA PHE A 281 -0.18 -14.85 22.38
C PHE A 281 -0.63 -15.05 23.85
N GLN A 282 -1.34 -16.15 24.09
CA GLN A 282 -1.82 -16.50 25.43
C GLN A 282 -0.85 -17.42 26.20
N SER A 283 0.15 -17.96 25.54
CA SER A 283 1.10 -18.91 26.11
C SER A 283 2.54 -18.60 25.70
N LEU A 284 3.39 -18.31 26.70
CA LEU A 284 4.81 -18.05 26.49
C LEU A 284 5.53 -19.25 25.86
N SER A 285 5.14 -20.46 26.23
CA SER A 285 5.74 -21.68 25.68
C SER A 285 5.44 -21.83 24.19
N SER A 286 4.19 -21.64 23.79
CA SER A 286 3.79 -21.69 22.38
C SER A 286 4.44 -20.56 21.59
N PHE A 287 4.49 -19.36 22.14
CA PHE A 287 5.16 -18.20 21.54
C PHE A 287 6.65 -18.49 21.30
N SER A 288 7.38 -18.91 22.32
CA SER A 288 8.83 -19.16 22.25
C SER A 288 9.16 -20.28 21.23
N TRP A 289 8.33 -21.32 21.19
CA TRP A 289 8.48 -22.41 20.22
C TRP A 289 8.27 -21.92 18.79
N LEU A 290 7.16 -21.23 18.50
CA LEU A 290 6.85 -20.67 17.17
C LEU A 290 7.90 -19.65 16.75
N PHE A 291 8.37 -18.82 17.68
CA PHE A 291 9.39 -17.81 17.42
C PHE A 291 10.71 -18.47 17.01
N LYS A 292 11.15 -19.49 17.78
CA LYS A 292 12.36 -20.26 17.46
C LYS A 292 12.22 -21.01 16.12
N GLN A 293 11.04 -21.55 15.83
CA GLN A 293 10.77 -22.21 14.56
C GLN A 293 10.90 -21.24 13.37
N LYS A 294 10.43 -19.99 13.53
CA LYS A 294 10.48 -18.97 12.48
C LYS A 294 11.86 -18.33 12.30
N TYR A 295 12.55 -18.01 13.41
CA TYR A 295 13.79 -17.25 13.38
C TYR A 295 15.07 -18.07 13.67
N GLY A 296 14.93 -19.33 13.99
CA GLY A 296 16.05 -20.22 14.31
C GLY A 296 16.62 -20.06 15.73
N ILE A 297 16.30 -18.96 16.41
CA ILE A 297 16.80 -18.60 17.75
C ILE A 297 15.64 -18.24 18.70
N SER A 298 15.88 -18.36 20.02
CA SER A 298 14.86 -17.97 21.00
C SER A 298 14.69 -16.44 21.08
N PRO A 299 13.54 -15.95 21.60
CA PRO A 299 13.34 -14.52 21.85
C PRO A 299 14.44 -13.90 22.72
N GLU A 300 14.85 -14.58 23.78
CA GLU A 300 15.92 -14.14 24.68
C GLU A 300 17.28 -14.07 23.98
N THR A 301 17.59 -15.07 23.15
CA THR A 301 18.81 -15.09 22.35
C THR A 301 18.84 -13.94 21.37
N MET A 302 17.71 -13.65 20.68
CA MET A 302 17.62 -12.51 19.76
C MET A 302 17.89 -11.19 20.48
N ARG A 303 17.31 -10.97 21.66
CA ARG A 303 17.55 -9.76 22.47
C ARG A 303 19.01 -9.59 22.85
N ARG A 304 19.61 -10.65 23.41
CA ARG A 304 21.01 -10.63 23.83
C ARG A 304 21.96 -10.32 22.67
N ASP A 305 21.73 -10.95 21.53
CA ASP A 305 22.62 -10.83 20.38
C ASP A 305 22.48 -9.43 19.73
N TYR A 306 21.26 -8.88 19.67
CA TYR A 306 21.02 -7.51 19.18
C TYR A 306 21.61 -6.47 20.13
N GLY A 307 21.42 -6.57 21.43
CA GLY A 307 22.03 -5.68 22.43
C GLY A 307 23.55 -5.69 22.38
N SER A 308 24.17 -6.86 22.16
CA SER A 308 25.62 -6.98 21.99
C SER A 308 26.14 -6.30 20.72
N PHE A 309 25.36 -6.30 19.65
CA PHE A 309 25.68 -5.66 18.38
C PHE A 309 25.58 -4.13 18.48
N GLU A 310 24.55 -3.60 19.13
CA GLU A 310 24.42 -2.15 19.39
C GLU A 310 25.55 -1.62 20.27
N HIS A 311 25.93 -2.35 21.32
CA HIS A 311 27.09 -1.98 22.16
C HIS A 311 28.41 -1.96 21.37
N LYS A 312 28.60 -2.88 20.42
CA LYS A 312 29.77 -2.87 19.53
C LYS A 312 29.76 -1.70 18.57
N LEU A 313 28.61 -1.37 17.96
CA LEU A 313 28.46 -0.20 17.08
C LEU A 313 28.68 1.13 17.81
N ALA A 314 28.20 1.25 19.04
CA ALA A 314 28.41 2.44 19.87
C ALA A 314 29.89 2.65 20.26
N ARG A 315 30.69 1.57 20.35
CA ARG A 315 32.15 1.65 20.58
C ARG A 315 32.95 2.04 19.35
N ILE A 316 32.47 1.78 18.16
CA ILE A 316 33.13 2.13 16.88
C ILE A 316 32.90 3.62 16.53
N LYS A 317 31.82 4.22 17.07
CA LYS A 317 31.46 5.63 16.85
C LYS A 317 32.10 6.60 17.87
N LYS A 318 32.86 6.11 18.83
CA LYS A 318 33.70 6.88 19.74
C LYS A 318 35.17 6.77 19.34
#